data_d6b0478b2462c4340aa78062f093dd71
#
_entry.id   d6b0478b2462c4340aa78062f093dd71
#
_cell.length_a   1.000
_cell.length_b   1.000
_cell.length_c   1.000
_cell.angle_alpha   90.00
_cell.angle_beta   90.00
_cell.angle_gamma   90.00
#
_symmetry.space_group_name_H-M   'P 1'
#
loop_
_entity.id
_entity.type
_entity.pdbx_description
1 polymer ?
#
loop_
_entity_poly.entity_id
_entity_poly.type
_entity_poly.pdbx_seq_one_letter_code
_entity_poly.pdbx_strand_id
1 'polypeptide(L)'
;ASWELSRDNTDTDALKYINAVRNRAGISSLNTIDHEKIMHEYRVEFAFEGNRWWDLKRWMEASKIWTGEPTARTSQRLGLWPFKVVASGDPNDGKWVFIEKDMQKLDLWRRPLKCTEAQYYSEIDNGWINNNPKLVKNPYQ
;
A
#
# COMPACT_ATOMS: atom_id res chain seq x y z
N ALA A 1 -11.37 3.71 -11.62
CA ALA A 1 -12.01 4.78 -12.43
C ALA A 1 -13.53 4.77 -12.27
N SER A 2 -14.26 3.70 -12.65
CA SER A 2 -15.73 3.67 -12.62
C SER A 2 -16.30 4.00 -11.24
N TRP A 3 -15.92 3.27 -10.20
CA TRP A 3 -16.32 3.56 -8.83
C TRP A 3 -15.91 4.96 -8.34
N GLU A 4 -14.74 5.44 -8.73
CA GLU A 4 -14.26 6.79 -8.34
C GLU A 4 -15.14 7.91 -8.90
N LEU A 5 -15.79 7.66 -10.02
CA LEU A 5 -16.74 8.59 -10.64
C LEU A 5 -18.14 8.48 -10.03
N SER A 6 -18.64 7.26 -9.86
CA SER A 6 -20.00 7.01 -9.37
C SER A 6 -20.12 7.13 -7.86
N ARG A 7 -19.08 6.74 -7.11
CA ARG A 7 -19.10 6.53 -5.66
C ARG A 7 -20.20 5.57 -5.20
N ASP A 8 -20.68 4.73 -6.12
CA ASP A 8 -21.70 3.73 -5.86
C ASP A 8 -21.07 2.37 -5.55
N ASN A 9 -21.31 1.88 -4.36
CA ASN A 9 -20.76 0.59 -3.89
C ASN A 9 -21.39 -0.62 -4.61
N THR A 10 -22.42 -0.40 -5.42
CA THR A 10 -23.06 -1.39 -6.29
C THR A 10 -22.79 -1.16 -7.77
N ASP A 11 -21.85 -0.28 -8.12
CA ASP A 11 -21.46 0.04 -9.50
C ASP A 11 -21.14 -1.24 -10.27
N THR A 12 -21.98 -1.54 -11.25
CA THR A 12 -21.95 -2.80 -12.01
C THR A 12 -20.69 -2.93 -12.87
N ASP A 13 -20.20 -1.82 -13.42
CA ASP A 13 -19.00 -1.82 -14.24
C ASP A 13 -17.75 -2.00 -13.38
N ALA A 14 -17.68 -1.32 -12.25
CA ALA A 14 -16.60 -1.48 -11.28
C ALA A 14 -16.54 -2.92 -10.75
N LEU A 15 -17.69 -3.48 -10.36
CA LEU A 15 -17.81 -4.87 -9.91
C LEU A 15 -17.44 -5.87 -11.02
N LYS A 16 -17.85 -5.63 -12.26
CA LYS A 16 -17.50 -6.47 -13.41
C LYS A 16 -15.99 -6.57 -13.59
N TYR A 17 -15.28 -5.45 -13.58
CA TYR A 17 -13.84 -5.45 -13.81
C TYR A 17 -13.07 -6.06 -12.63
N ILE A 18 -13.39 -5.71 -11.40
CA ILE A 18 -12.70 -6.27 -10.23
C ILE A 18 -12.94 -7.77 -10.10
N ASN A 19 -14.17 -8.22 -10.36
CA ASN A 19 -14.52 -9.64 -10.31
C ASN A 19 -13.90 -10.45 -11.45
N ALA A 20 -13.65 -9.85 -12.60
CA ALA A 20 -12.90 -10.52 -13.67
C ALA A 20 -11.46 -10.87 -13.21
N VAL A 21 -10.79 -9.95 -12.51
CA VAL A 21 -9.46 -10.20 -11.91
C VAL A 21 -9.53 -11.30 -10.85
N ARG A 22 -10.48 -11.18 -9.91
CA ARG A 22 -10.67 -12.15 -8.83
C ARG A 22 -10.98 -13.55 -9.33
N ASN A 23 -11.88 -13.67 -10.31
CA ASN A 23 -12.24 -14.95 -10.91
C ASN A 23 -11.07 -15.62 -11.63
N ARG A 24 -10.23 -14.83 -12.32
CA ARG A 24 -8.99 -15.33 -12.92
C ARG A 24 -8.07 -15.93 -11.86
N ALA A 25 -8.00 -15.32 -10.67
CA ALA A 25 -7.19 -15.80 -9.54
C ALA A 25 -7.86 -16.92 -8.74
N GLY A 26 -9.07 -17.37 -9.10
CA GLY A 26 -9.83 -18.40 -8.37
C GLY A 26 -10.39 -17.91 -7.03
N ILE A 27 -10.56 -16.59 -6.85
CA ILE A 27 -11.07 -15.98 -5.62
C ILE A 27 -12.53 -15.60 -5.82
N SER A 28 -13.35 -15.71 -4.76
CA SER A 28 -14.78 -15.39 -4.79
C SER A 28 -15.04 -13.95 -5.22
N SER A 29 -16.08 -13.75 -6.03
CA SER A 29 -16.51 -12.43 -6.47
C SER A 29 -17.00 -11.56 -5.32
N LEU A 30 -16.84 -10.25 -5.46
CA LEU A 30 -17.40 -9.24 -4.57
C LEU A 30 -18.82 -8.88 -5.00
N ASN A 31 -19.70 -8.67 -4.03
CA ASN A 31 -21.06 -8.17 -4.24
C ASN A 31 -21.15 -6.64 -4.11
N THR A 32 -20.17 -6.05 -3.42
CA THR A 32 -20.07 -4.60 -3.23
C THR A 32 -18.61 -4.17 -3.38
N ILE A 33 -18.42 -2.93 -3.80
CA ILE A 33 -17.11 -2.32 -4.01
C ILE A 33 -17.03 -1.01 -3.23
N ASP A 34 -15.88 -0.75 -2.62
CA ASP A 34 -15.57 0.50 -1.95
C ASP A 34 -14.08 0.82 -2.12
N HIS A 35 -13.66 1.97 -1.62
CA HIS A 35 -12.28 2.41 -1.77
C HIS A 35 -11.27 1.45 -1.12
N GLU A 36 -11.59 0.90 0.04
CA GLU A 36 -10.69 -0.03 0.74
C GLU A 36 -10.49 -1.33 -0.03
N LYS A 37 -11.58 -1.87 -0.59
CA LYS A 37 -11.51 -3.08 -1.42
C LYS A 37 -10.71 -2.83 -2.69
N ILE A 38 -10.89 -1.67 -3.33
CA ILE A 38 -10.09 -1.28 -4.49
C ILE A 38 -8.61 -1.19 -4.12
N MET A 39 -8.26 -0.49 -3.05
CA MET A 39 -6.88 -0.38 -2.57
C MET A 39 -6.27 -1.75 -2.25
N HIS A 40 -7.07 -2.66 -1.67
CA HIS A 40 -6.65 -4.01 -1.36
C HIS A 40 -6.32 -4.81 -2.64
N GLU A 41 -7.25 -4.83 -3.61
CA GLU A 41 -7.04 -5.54 -4.87
C GLU A 41 -5.82 -5.00 -5.64
N TYR A 42 -5.66 -3.68 -5.72
CA TYR A 42 -4.47 -3.07 -6.32
C TYR A 42 -3.18 -3.49 -5.61
N ARG A 43 -3.20 -3.56 -4.28
CA ARG A 43 -2.03 -3.99 -3.51
C ARG A 43 -1.63 -5.43 -3.79
N VAL A 44 -2.61 -6.30 -3.96
CA VAL A 44 -2.37 -7.74 -4.18
C VAL A 44 -1.99 -8.00 -5.64
N GLU A 45 -2.75 -7.45 -6.57
CA GLU A 45 -2.55 -7.69 -8.00
C GLU A 45 -1.23 -7.11 -8.52
N PHE A 46 -0.89 -5.90 -8.10
CA PHE A 46 0.34 -5.21 -8.50
C PHE A 46 1.47 -5.33 -7.47
N ALA A 47 1.47 -6.41 -6.69
CA ALA A 47 2.55 -6.69 -5.76
C ALA A 47 3.89 -6.79 -6.50
N PHE A 48 4.92 -6.11 -5.98
CA PHE A 48 6.28 -6.06 -6.54
C PHE A 48 6.46 -5.30 -7.87
N GLU A 49 5.41 -4.66 -8.39
CA GLU A 49 5.48 -3.86 -9.62
C GLU A 49 5.86 -2.39 -9.38
N GLY A 50 6.05 -1.98 -8.14
CA GLY A 50 6.48 -0.62 -7.79
C GLY A 50 5.36 0.44 -7.81
N ASN A 51 4.12 0.06 -8.10
CA ASN A 51 2.99 0.98 -8.28
C ASN A 51 2.45 1.54 -6.96
N ARG A 52 2.67 0.85 -5.82
CA ARG A 52 2.05 1.15 -4.52
C ARG A 52 2.23 2.59 -4.07
N TRP A 53 3.43 3.17 -4.25
CA TRP A 53 3.71 4.54 -3.88
C TRP A 53 2.84 5.54 -4.63
N TRP A 54 2.75 5.35 -5.95
CA TRP A 54 2.00 6.24 -6.83
C TRP A 54 0.51 6.16 -6.60
N ASP A 55 -0.04 4.97 -6.37
CA ASP A 55 -1.44 4.75 -6.06
C ASP A 55 -1.81 5.42 -4.73
N LEU A 56 -1.03 5.23 -3.68
CA LEU A 56 -1.28 5.85 -2.38
C LEU A 56 -1.16 7.37 -2.43
N LYS A 57 -0.24 7.92 -3.25
CA LYS A 57 -0.17 9.37 -3.48
C LYS A 57 -1.41 9.87 -4.21
N ARG A 58 -1.80 9.22 -5.30
CA ARG A 58 -2.97 9.60 -6.10
C ARG A 58 -4.27 9.58 -5.28
N TRP A 59 -4.38 8.65 -4.36
CA TRP A 59 -5.54 8.55 -3.47
C TRP A 59 -5.44 9.41 -2.21
N MET A 60 -4.33 10.09 -1.97
CA MET A 60 -4.05 10.87 -0.75
C MET A 60 -4.09 10.00 0.52
N GLU A 61 -3.69 8.75 0.41
CA GLU A 61 -3.71 7.76 1.51
C GLU A 61 -2.32 7.46 2.09
N ALA A 62 -1.25 7.90 1.44
CA ALA A 62 0.10 7.55 1.84
C ALA A 62 0.45 8.02 3.27
N SER A 63 0.08 9.26 3.65
CA SER A 63 0.35 9.80 4.98
C SER A 63 -0.47 9.12 6.08
N LYS A 64 -1.67 8.65 5.75
CA LYS A 64 -2.53 7.92 6.68
C LYS A 64 -2.06 6.49 6.93
N ILE A 65 -1.50 5.85 5.89
CA ILE A 65 -1.03 4.46 5.95
C ILE A 65 0.41 4.40 6.48
N TRP A 66 1.28 5.27 6.01
CA TRP A 66 2.69 5.33 6.41
C TRP A 66 2.92 6.49 7.38
N THR A 67 2.49 6.30 8.62
CA THR A 67 2.54 7.32 9.66
C THR A 67 3.93 7.54 10.23
N GLY A 68 4.84 6.59 10.04
CA GLY A 68 6.15 6.58 10.68
C GLY A 68 6.16 6.05 12.10
N GLU A 69 4.99 5.65 12.63
CA GLU A 69 4.89 5.09 13.97
C GLU A 69 5.45 3.66 14.00
N PRO A 70 6.42 3.37 14.89
CA PRO A 70 7.07 2.05 14.94
C PRO A 70 6.11 0.90 15.26
N THR A 71 4.99 1.19 15.92
CA THR A 71 3.98 0.20 16.31
C THR A 71 2.87 0.02 15.28
N ALA A 72 2.74 0.94 14.32
CA ALA A 72 1.73 0.84 13.28
C ALA A 72 2.15 -0.22 12.23
N ARG A 73 1.41 -1.32 12.17
CA ARG A 73 1.69 -2.45 11.27
C ARG A 73 1.87 -2.00 9.80
N THR A 74 1.13 -1.01 9.37
CA THR A 74 1.20 -0.46 8.00
C THR A 74 2.49 0.30 7.72
N SER A 75 3.13 0.84 8.76
CA SER A 75 4.41 1.54 8.68
C SER A 75 5.61 0.64 8.95
N GLN A 76 5.39 -0.52 9.59
CA GLN A 76 6.45 -1.48 9.89
C GLN A 76 6.99 -2.13 8.61
N ARG A 77 8.26 -2.48 8.65
CA ARG A 77 8.91 -3.32 7.62
C ARG A 77 9.03 -4.74 8.15
N LEU A 78 7.99 -5.52 7.95
CA LEU A 78 7.93 -6.91 8.41
C LEU A 78 8.54 -7.83 7.36
N GLY A 79 9.32 -8.80 7.82
CA GLY A 79 9.84 -9.89 7.02
C GLY A 79 9.35 -11.23 7.55
N LEU A 80 9.13 -12.18 6.65
CA LEU A 80 8.81 -13.56 7.01
C LEU A 80 10.10 -14.39 7.08
N TRP A 81 10.39 -14.94 8.26
CA TRP A 81 11.56 -15.79 8.47
C TRP A 81 11.13 -17.25 8.52
N PRO A 82 11.70 -18.07 7.65
CA PRO A 82 11.44 -19.50 7.67
C PRO A 82 12.23 -20.18 8.79
N PHE A 83 11.54 -21.02 9.56
CA PHE A 83 12.14 -21.92 10.54
C PHE A 83 11.66 -23.33 10.25
N LYS A 84 12.59 -24.28 10.25
CA LYS A 84 12.25 -25.69 10.19
C LYS A 84 12.05 -26.20 11.62
N VAL A 85 10.90 -26.80 11.88
CA VAL A 85 10.64 -27.45 13.17
C VAL A 85 11.51 -28.71 13.26
N VAL A 86 12.27 -28.82 14.33
CA VAL A 86 13.07 -30.03 14.66
C VAL A 86 12.60 -30.50 16.03
N ALA A 87 11.63 -31.39 16.05
CA ALA A 87 11.02 -31.92 17.27
C ALA A 87 10.58 -33.37 17.03
N SER A 88 11.49 -34.30 17.24
CA SER A 88 11.21 -35.71 17.02
C SER A 88 9.98 -36.20 17.80
N GLY A 89 9.00 -36.76 17.09
CA GLY A 89 7.73 -37.23 17.67
C GLY A 89 6.61 -36.20 17.67
N ASP A 90 6.88 -34.93 17.28
CA ASP A 90 5.85 -33.90 17.07
C ASP A 90 5.23 -34.02 15.67
N PRO A 91 3.88 -33.88 15.53
CA PRO A 91 3.21 -33.88 14.22
C PRO A 91 3.69 -32.79 13.25
N ASN A 92 4.41 -31.79 13.76
CA ASN A 92 4.98 -30.69 12.97
C ASN A 92 6.48 -30.87 12.69
N ASP A 93 7.08 -31.96 13.13
CA ASP A 93 8.51 -32.25 12.84
C ASP A 93 8.77 -32.22 11.32
N GLY A 94 9.83 -31.52 10.95
CA GLY A 94 10.22 -31.33 9.55
C GLY A 94 9.43 -30.28 8.79
N LYS A 95 8.34 -29.72 9.33
CA LYS A 95 7.55 -28.64 8.66
C LYS A 95 8.24 -27.28 8.77
N TRP A 96 7.96 -26.44 7.79
CA TRP A 96 8.39 -25.06 7.82
C TRP A 96 7.33 -24.17 8.48
N VAL A 97 7.77 -23.30 9.39
CA VAL A 97 6.96 -22.27 10.03
C VAL A 97 7.54 -20.91 9.66
N PHE A 98 6.68 -19.98 9.27
CA PHE A 98 7.08 -18.63 8.94
C PHE A 98 6.70 -17.69 10.08
N ILE A 99 7.70 -17.01 10.65
CA ILE A 99 7.49 -16.07 11.75
C ILE A 99 7.74 -14.65 11.24
N GLU A 100 6.78 -13.75 11.49
CA GLU A 100 6.97 -12.34 11.20
C GLU A 100 8.00 -11.74 12.16
N LYS A 101 8.97 -11.03 11.60
CA LYS A 101 9.96 -10.25 12.36
C LYS A 101 10.00 -8.83 11.88
N ASP A 102 10.12 -7.90 12.82
CA ASP A 102 10.37 -6.49 12.52
C ASP A 102 11.80 -6.32 12.00
N MET A 103 11.92 -5.99 10.72
CA MET A 103 13.21 -5.81 10.05
C MET A 103 13.98 -4.59 10.55
N GLN A 104 13.33 -3.64 11.21
CA GLN A 104 14.01 -2.47 11.79
C GLN A 104 14.96 -2.86 12.92
N LYS A 105 14.62 -3.90 13.67
CA LYS A 105 15.48 -4.42 14.76
C LYS A 105 16.73 -5.14 14.24
N LEU A 106 16.72 -5.53 12.98
CA LEU A 106 17.81 -6.25 12.33
C LEU A 106 18.75 -5.34 11.52
N ASP A 107 18.22 -4.18 11.11
CA ASP A 107 18.96 -3.22 10.28
C ASP A 107 18.51 -1.79 10.59
N LEU A 108 19.43 -1.00 11.14
CA LEU A 108 19.19 0.40 11.52
C LEU A 108 18.74 1.30 10.36
N TRP A 109 19.00 0.88 9.12
CA TRP A 109 18.57 1.60 7.92
C TRP A 109 17.10 1.37 7.56
N ARG A 110 16.47 0.37 8.16
CA ARG A 110 15.09 -0.01 7.87
C ARG A 110 14.09 0.68 8.80
N ARG A 111 14.08 2.00 8.74
CA ARG A 111 13.13 2.82 9.51
C ARG A 111 11.68 2.53 9.11
N PRO A 112 10.69 2.85 9.99
CA PRO A 112 9.28 2.81 9.62
C PRO A 112 9.01 3.59 8.35
N LEU A 113 8.06 3.13 7.56
CA LEU A 113 7.59 3.87 6.40
C LEU A 113 6.87 5.13 6.88
N LYS A 114 7.33 6.27 6.42
CA LYS A 114 6.74 7.57 6.75
C LYS A 114 6.47 8.35 5.48
N CYS A 115 5.27 8.88 5.36
CA CYS A 115 4.91 9.84 4.35
C CYS A 115 4.29 11.06 5.04
N THR A 116 4.77 12.24 4.72
CA THR A 116 4.18 13.51 5.16
C THR A 116 3.33 14.09 4.03
N GLU A 117 2.40 14.97 4.37
CA GLU A 117 1.54 15.61 3.36
C GLU A 117 2.34 16.43 2.34
N ALA A 118 3.48 17.00 2.74
CA ALA A 118 4.39 17.68 1.82
C ALA A 118 4.84 16.80 0.64
N GLN A 119 4.95 15.48 0.85
CA GLN A 119 5.41 14.55 -0.18
C GLN A 119 4.38 14.26 -1.29
N TYR A 120 3.13 14.72 -1.13
CA TYR A 120 2.15 14.65 -2.22
C TYR A 120 2.45 15.63 -3.34
N TYR A 121 3.17 16.70 -3.04
CA TYR A 121 3.44 17.81 -3.96
C TYR A 121 4.91 17.82 -4.36
N SER A 122 5.15 18.22 -5.60
CA SER A 122 6.50 18.53 -6.05
C SER A 122 6.77 20.01 -5.86
N GLU A 123 7.96 20.37 -5.43
CA GLU A 123 8.36 21.77 -5.34
C GLU A 123 8.37 22.42 -6.73
N ILE A 124 7.91 23.66 -6.79
CA ILE A 124 8.06 24.53 -7.97
C ILE A 124 9.37 25.29 -7.81
N ASP A 125 10.21 25.29 -8.81
CA ASP A 125 11.50 25.98 -8.76
C ASP A 125 11.31 27.47 -8.45
N ASN A 126 12.07 27.98 -7.49
CA ASN A 126 11.97 29.37 -7.05
C ASN A 126 12.30 30.38 -8.16
N GLY A 127 13.18 30.01 -9.11
CA GLY A 127 13.46 30.86 -10.28
C GLY A 127 12.24 31.03 -11.17
N TRP A 128 11.43 29.97 -11.33
CA TRP A 128 10.17 30.08 -12.09
C TRP A 128 9.15 30.95 -11.38
N ILE A 129 9.04 30.83 -10.05
CA ILE A 129 8.13 31.66 -9.24
C ILE A 129 8.54 33.13 -9.34
N ASN A 130 9.83 33.43 -9.24
CA ASN A 130 10.36 34.79 -9.31
C ASN A 130 10.15 35.43 -10.69
N ASN A 131 10.19 34.64 -11.74
CA ASN A 131 10.01 35.10 -13.12
C ASN A 131 8.55 35.17 -13.56
N ASN A 132 7.62 34.55 -12.81
CA ASN A 132 6.20 34.58 -13.14
C ASN A 132 5.34 34.87 -11.90
N PRO A 133 4.92 36.11 -11.70
CA PRO A 133 4.15 36.52 -10.51
C PRO A 133 2.77 35.87 -10.38
N LYS A 134 2.32 35.09 -11.38
CA LYS A 134 1.09 34.31 -11.31
C LYS A 134 1.32 32.90 -10.76
N LEU A 135 2.57 32.45 -10.65
CA LEU A 135 2.90 31.17 -10.01
C LEU A 135 2.88 31.31 -8.50
N VAL A 136 2.19 30.40 -7.86
CA VAL A 136 2.11 30.29 -6.39
C VAL A 136 2.85 29.02 -5.96
N LYS A 137 3.54 29.10 -4.84
CA LYS A 137 4.20 27.94 -4.23
C LYS A 137 3.20 26.80 -3.97
N ASN A 138 3.65 25.59 -4.12
CA ASN A 138 2.87 24.43 -3.70
C ASN A 138 2.69 24.43 -2.17
N PRO A 139 1.62 23.80 -1.65
CA PRO A 139 1.47 23.60 -0.23
C PRO A 139 2.72 22.94 0.38
N TYR A 140 3.15 23.43 1.54
CA TYR A 140 4.32 22.95 2.29
C TYR A 140 5.70 23.24 1.64
N GLN A 141 5.79 24.06 0.61
CA GLN A 141 7.03 24.52 0.00
C GLN A 141 7.64 25.72 0.74
#